data_ad292f46f45b6ff78fb93f290b85498c
#
_entry.id   ad292f46f45b6ff78fb93f290b85498c
#
_cell.length_a   1.000
_cell.length_b   1.000
_cell.length_c   1.000
_cell.angle_alpha   90.00
_cell.angle_beta   90.00
_cell.angle_gamma   90.00
#
_symmetry.space_group_name_H-M   'P 1'
#
loop_
_entity.id
_entity.type
_entity.pdbx_description
1 polymer ?
#
loop_
_entity_poly.entity_id
_entity_poly.type
_entity_poly.pdbx_seq_one_letter_code
_entity_poly.pdbx_strand_id
1 'polypeptide(L)'
;MGGNAAERARGIKLMIFDVDGVLTDGRLYLSDSGEEMKAFNTRDGQGIKLLRENGIAVGVITARSSRVVERRARELGIELLRQGAADKASVFAELLSGQNLNASEAGYMGDDLADLPVLIRCGFAASVPSAPEAVRTRAHYVARAAGGEGAAREVCEFILKSQNALEHAIGGYLA
;
A
#
# COMPACT_ATOMS: atom_id res chain seq x y z
N MET A 1 -21.99 -1.90 -9.75
CA MET A 1 -21.17 -1.09 -8.82
C MET A 1 -19.74 -1.10 -9.37
N GLY A 2 -19.34 -0.21 -10.25
CA GLY A 2 -18.03 -0.24 -10.88
C GLY A 2 -17.71 1.12 -11.46
N GLY A 3 -17.35 2.06 -10.60
CA GLY A 3 -16.52 3.17 -11.07
C GLY A 3 -15.21 2.55 -11.58
N ASN A 4 -14.75 2.98 -12.75
CA ASN A 4 -13.47 2.55 -13.31
C ASN A 4 -12.37 2.75 -12.26
N ALA A 5 -11.51 1.77 -12.06
CA ALA A 5 -10.39 1.83 -11.10
C ALA A 5 -9.58 3.14 -11.24
N ALA A 6 -9.40 3.62 -12.48
CA ALA A 6 -8.72 4.88 -12.77
C ALA A 6 -9.46 6.12 -12.23
N GLU A 7 -10.80 6.14 -12.26
CA GLU A 7 -11.57 7.24 -11.66
C GLU A 7 -11.38 7.30 -10.16
N ARG A 8 -11.39 6.14 -9.50
CA ARG A 8 -11.15 6.03 -8.06
C ARG A 8 -9.73 6.44 -7.68
N ALA A 9 -8.74 5.99 -8.43
CA ALA A 9 -7.33 6.32 -8.22
C ALA A 9 -7.05 7.82 -8.42
N ARG A 10 -7.83 8.50 -9.24
CA ARG A 10 -7.67 9.94 -9.53
C ARG A 10 -7.86 10.84 -8.30
N GLY A 11 -8.74 10.45 -7.37
CA GLY A 11 -9.04 11.22 -6.17
C GLY A 11 -8.13 10.92 -4.96
N ILE A 12 -7.16 10.01 -5.09
CA ILE A 12 -6.38 9.54 -3.94
C ILE A 12 -5.32 10.56 -3.53
N LYS A 13 -5.33 10.91 -2.25
CA LYS A 13 -4.36 11.80 -1.59
C LYS A 13 -3.50 11.04 -0.56
N LEU A 14 -3.94 9.87 -0.11
CA LEU A 14 -3.23 8.99 0.80
C LEU A 14 -3.32 7.55 0.28
N MET A 15 -2.17 6.88 0.10
CA MET A 15 -2.12 5.46 -0.22
C MET A 15 -1.53 4.67 0.95
N ILE A 16 -2.26 3.67 1.43
CA ILE A 16 -1.86 2.84 2.57
C ILE A 16 -1.60 1.41 2.08
N PHE A 17 -0.52 0.83 2.56
CA PHE A 17 -0.12 -0.55 2.23
C PHE A 17 -0.13 -1.44 3.47
N ASP A 18 -0.57 -2.69 3.32
CA ASP A 18 -0.15 -3.74 4.23
C ASP A 18 1.32 -4.11 3.94
N VAL A 19 1.91 -4.93 4.79
CA VAL A 19 3.32 -5.35 4.69
C VAL A 19 3.42 -6.78 4.17
N ASP A 20 2.97 -7.75 4.97
CA ASP A 20 3.17 -9.17 4.68
C ASP A 20 2.23 -9.59 3.53
N GLY A 21 2.80 -10.04 2.41
CA GLY A 21 2.06 -10.38 1.20
C GLY A 21 1.83 -9.21 0.22
N VAL A 22 2.11 -7.96 0.62
CA VAL A 22 2.01 -6.77 -0.23
C VAL A 22 3.39 -6.17 -0.52
N LEU A 23 4.08 -5.67 0.52
CA LEU A 23 5.44 -5.12 0.41
C LEU A 23 6.52 -6.20 0.52
N THR A 24 6.14 -7.39 0.97
CA THR A 24 6.96 -8.61 1.03
C THR A 24 6.25 -9.75 0.30
N ASP A 25 6.91 -10.89 0.19
CA ASP A 25 6.36 -12.13 -0.37
C ASP A 25 5.37 -12.85 0.59
N GLY A 26 5.11 -12.30 1.77
CA GLY A 26 4.25 -12.88 2.81
C GLY A 26 4.88 -14.02 3.61
N ARG A 27 6.14 -14.40 3.33
CA ARG A 27 6.84 -15.44 4.07
C ARG A 27 7.43 -14.92 5.38
N LEU A 28 7.45 -15.78 6.38
CA LEU A 28 8.10 -15.51 7.65
C LEU A 28 9.47 -16.21 7.67
N TYR A 29 10.52 -15.42 7.71
CA TYR A 29 11.90 -15.92 7.87
C TYR A 29 12.30 -15.74 9.32
N LEU A 30 12.31 -16.85 10.06
CA LEU A 30 12.60 -16.88 11.50
C LEU A 30 13.83 -17.76 11.74
N SER A 31 14.76 -17.27 12.56
CA SER A 31 15.87 -18.06 13.06
C SER A 31 15.52 -18.72 14.39
N ASP A 32 16.30 -19.72 14.79
CA ASP A 32 16.17 -20.37 16.12
C ASP A 32 16.43 -19.39 17.28
N SER A 33 17.19 -18.33 17.05
CA SER A 33 17.41 -17.23 18.01
C SER A 33 16.22 -16.25 18.10
N GLY A 34 15.18 -16.44 17.27
CA GLY A 34 14.01 -15.56 17.23
C GLY A 34 14.21 -14.28 16.40
N GLU A 35 15.30 -14.18 15.64
CA GLU A 35 15.50 -13.07 14.71
C GLU A 35 14.57 -13.19 13.51
N GLU A 36 13.94 -12.09 13.15
CA GLU A 36 13.06 -11.97 11.98
C GLU A 36 13.83 -11.31 10.82
N MET A 37 13.70 -11.87 9.64
CA MET A 37 14.13 -11.24 8.38
C MET A 37 12.94 -11.02 7.48
N LYS A 38 12.95 -9.92 6.71
CA LYS A 38 11.98 -9.63 5.66
C LYS A 38 12.70 -9.14 4.41
N ALA A 39 12.26 -9.63 3.25
CA ALA A 39 12.73 -9.16 1.96
C ALA A 39 11.77 -8.09 1.43
N PHE A 40 12.28 -6.88 1.19
CA PHE A 40 11.56 -5.79 0.52
C PHE A 40 12.13 -5.57 -0.87
N ASN A 41 11.25 -5.21 -1.80
CA ASN A 41 11.66 -4.92 -3.17
C ASN A 41 12.07 -3.44 -3.31
N THR A 42 13.19 -3.19 -3.95
CA THR A 42 13.68 -1.83 -4.21
C THR A 42 12.76 -1.07 -5.16
N ARG A 43 12.12 -1.75 -6.13
CA ARG A 43 11.17 -1.15 -7.07
C ARG A 43 9.92 -0.66 -6.36
N ASP A 44 9.40 -1.41 -5.38
CA ASP A 44 8.26 -1.00 -4.54
C ASP A 44 8.62 0.25 -3.74
N GLY A 45 9.82 0.28 -3.15
CA GLY A 45 10.33 1.46 -2.46
C GLY A 45 10.41 2.69 -3.36
N GLN A 46 10.85 2.53 -4.60
CA GLN A 46 10.88 3.61 -5.57
C GLN A 46 9.47 4.09 -5.97
N GLY A 47 8.49 3.18 -6.09
CA GLY A 47 7.09 3.54 -6.33
C GLY A 47 6.51 4.40 -5.21
N ILE A 48 6.75 4.00 -3.97
CA ILE A 48 6.35 4.76 -2.77
C ILE A 48 6.98 6.16 -2.78
N LYS A 49 8.26 6.25 -3.10
CA LYS A 49 8.97 7.54 -3.20
C LYS A 49 8.32 8.43 -4.28
N LEU A 50 8.01 7.90 -5.45
CA LEU A 50 7.33 8.65 -6.52
C LEU A 50 5.97 9.19 -6.08
N LEU A 51 5.14 8.42 -5.37
CA LEU A 51 3.88 8.93 -4.82
C LEU A 51 4.11 10.14 -3.93
N ARG A 52 5.04 10.03 -2.99
CA ARG A 52 5.34 11.08 -2.01
C ARG A 52 5.88 12.36 -2.68
N GLU A 53 6.78 12.21 -3.63
CA GLU A 53 7.33 13.33 -4.42
C GLU A 53 6.26 14.04 -5.27
N ASN A 54 5.16 13.36 -5.56
CA ASN A 54 4.01 13.92 -6.27
C ASN A 54 2.83 14.31 -5.35
N GLY A 55 3.09 14.49 -4.06
CA GLY A 55 2.13 15.04 -3.11
C GLY A 55 1.10 14.03 -2.59
N ILE A 56 1.26 12.74 -2.85
CA ILE A 56 0.40 11.70 -2.31
C ILE A 56 1.05 11.15 -1.04
N ALA A 57 0.38 11.31 0.11
CA ALA A 57 0.84 10.75 1.36
C ALA A 57 0.87 9.21 1.31
N VAL A 58 1.81 8.61 2.04
CA VAL A 58 1.91 7.14 2.12
C VAL A 58 1.87 6.70 3.57
N GLY A 59 1.08 5.66 3.84
CA GLY A 59 0.99 5.01 5.13
C GLY A 59 1.19 3.49 5.05
N VAL A 60 1.41 2.90 6.20
CA VAL A 60 1.48 1.44 6.38
C VAL A 60 0.62 1.05 7.57
N ILE A 61 -0.24 0.04 7.40
CA ILE A 61 -1.01 -0.60 8.46
C ILE A 61 -0.73 -2.10 8.40
N THR A 62 -0.16 -2.66 9.46
CA THR A 62 0.14 -4.09 9.54
C THR A 62 -0.26 -4.66 10.90
N ALA A 63 -0.74 -5.89 10.93
CA ALA A 63 -1.14 -6.58 12.15
C ALA A 63 0.07 -7.00 13.02
N ARG A 64 1.22 -7.20 12.42
CA ARG A 64 2.45 -7.60 13.11
C ARG A 64 3.27 -6.38 13.54
N SER A 65 4.10 -6.56 14.57
CA SER A 65 5.10 -5.57 14.98
C SER A 65 6.49 -6.09 14.62
N SER A 66 7.29 -5.28 13.92
CA SER A 66 8.60 -5.67 13.41
C SER A 66 9.55 -4.47 13.35
N ARG A 67 10.72 -4.61 13.95
CA ARG A 67 11.78 -3.59 13.85
C ARG A 67 12.29 -3.42 12.41
N VAL A 68 12.23 -4.50 11.62
CA VAL A 68 12.63 -4.47 10.22
C VAL A 68 11.68 -3.58 9.41
N VAL A 69 10.37 -3.65 9.70
CA VAL A 69 9.35 -2.77 9.09
C VAL A 69 9.56 -1.31 9.50
N GLU A 70 9.84 -1.04 10.78
CA GLU A 70 10.14 0.33 11.25
C GLU A 70 11.35 0.92 10.54
N ARG A 71 12.43 0.14 10.40
CA ARG A 71 13.61 0.56 9.67
C ARG A 71 13.28 0.87 8.22
N ARG A 72 12.54 -0.02 7.54
CA ARG A 72 12.18 0.16 6.13
C ARG A 72 11.27 1.37 5.93
N ALA A 73 10.28 1.58 6.79
CA ALA A 73 9.41 2.76 6.75
C ALA A 73 10.22 4.05 6.90
N ARG A 74 11.17 4.09 7.83
CA ARG A 74 12.05 5.24 8.03
C ARG A 74 12.93 5.53 6.79
N GLU A 75 13.52 4.50 6.18
CA GLU A 75 14.31 4.63 4.94
C GLU A 75 13.48 5.21 3.79
N LEU A 76 12.20 4.86 3.70
CA LEU A 76 11.27 5.36 2.70
C LEU A 76 10.60 6.69 3.10
N GLY A 77 10.88 7.19 4.30
CA GLY A 77 10.27 8.40 4.85
C GLY A 77 8.77 8.26 5.13
N ILE A 78 8.28 7.05 5.38
CA ILE A 78 6.87 6.79 5.74
C ILE A 78 6.68 7.12 7.22
N GLU A 79 5.97 8.21 7.52
CA GLU A 79 5.67 8.65 8.88
C GLU A 79 4.38 8.01 9.42
N LEU A 80 3.45 7.68 8.54
CA LEU A 80 2.16 7.09 8.89
C LEU A 80 2.27 5.57 9.03
N LEU A 81 3.10 5.09 9.97
CA LEU A 81 3.26 3.67 10.27
C LEU A 81 2.42 3.27 11.47
N ARG A 82 1.59 2.25 11.29
CA ARG A 82 0.81 1.60 12.35
C ARG A 82 1.06 0.11 12.34
N GLN A 83 1.68 -0.38 13.40
CA GLN A 83 1.97 -1.80 13.63
C GLN A 83 1.10 -2.35 14.75
N GLY A 84 0.96 -3.68 14.84
CA GLY A 84 0.12 -4.32 15.85
C GLY A 84 -1.37 -4.05 15.66
N ALA A 85 -1.80 -3.71 14.46
CA ALA A 85 -3.16 -3.32 14.14
C ALA A 85 -4.09 -4.56 14.07
N ALA A 86 -4.60 -5.01 15.20
CA ALA A 86 -5.59 -6.09 15.25
C ALA A 86 -6.91 -5.69 14.57
N ASP A 87 -7.33 -4.43 14.69
CA ASP A 87 -8.47 -3.84 13.97
C ASP A 87 -7.96 -2.79 12.97
N LYS A 88 -7.66 -3.25 11.75
CA LYS A 88 -7.18 -2.37 10.69
C LYS A 88 -8.19 -1.29 10.28
N ALA A 89 -9.51 -1.54 10.44
CA ALA A 89 -10.53 -0.55 10.10
C ALA A 89 -10.53 0.64 11.06
N SER A 90 -10.40 0.39 12.36
CA SER A 90 -10.29 1.46 13.36
C SER A 90 -9.01 2.27 13.16
N VAL A 91 -7.88 1.61 12.90
CA VAL A 91 -6.60 2.27 12.61
C VAL A 91 -6.67 3.09 11.31
N PHE A 92 -7.34 2.60 10.28
CA PHE A 92 -7.58 3.33 9.05
C PHE A 92 -8.39 4.62 9.31
N ALA A 93 -9.49 4.53 10.07
CA ALA A 93 -10.30 5.69 10.41
C ALA A 93 -9.53 6.73 11.24
N GLU A 94 -8.68 6.29 12.18
CA GLU A 94 -7.78 7.17 12.95
C GLU A 94 -6.80 7.91 12.04
N LEU A 95 -6.15 7.21 11.10
CA LEU A 95 -5.23 7.84 10.14
C LEU A 95 -5.94 8.87 9.27
N LEU A 96 -7.14 8.57 8.78
CA LEU A 96 -7.93 9.52 7.99
C LEU A 96 -8.26 10.79 8.79
N SER A 97 -8.71 10.61 10.03
CA SER A 97 -9.01 11.74 10.93
C SER A 97 -7.77 12.61 11.17
N GLY A 98 -6.62 12.00 11.45
CA GLY A 98 -5.36 12.70 11.64
C GLY A 98 -4.84 13.46 10.41
N GLN A 99 -5.26 13.04 9.22
CA GLN A 99 -4.90 13.68 7.96
C GLN A 99 -6.00 14.60 7.39
N ASN A 100 -7.13 14.76 8.08
CA ASN A 100 -8.32 15.48 7.62
C ASN A 100 -8.81 15.00 6.22
N LEU A 101 -8.81 13.68 6.00
CA LEU A 101 -9.23 13.04 4.77
C LEU A 101 -10.51 12.24 4.95
N ASN A 102 -11.30 12.14 3.88
CA ASN A 102 -12.40 11.21 3.79
C ASN A 102 -11.91 9.86 3.25
N ALA A 103 -12.65 8.80 3.51
CA ALA A 103 -12.33 7.46 3.02
C ALA A 103 -12.23 7.39 1.48
N SER A 104 -13.00 8.21 0.76
CA SER A 104 -12.95 8.32 -0.70
C SER A 104 -11.64 8.90 -1.25
N GLU A 105 -10.86 9.59 -0.42
CA GLU A 105 -9.58 10.21 -0.76
C GLU A 105 -8.38 9.32 -0.40
N ALA A 106 -8.64 8.15 0.22
CA ALA A 106 -7.61 7.19 0.60
C ALA A 106 -7.71 5.89 -0.20
N GLY A 107 -6.56 5.39 -0.61
CA GLY A 107 -6.37 4.05 -1.16
C GLY A 107 -5.81 3.09 -0.12
N TYR A 108 -6.10 1.81 -0.30
CA TYR A 108 -5.54 0.74 0.51
C TYR A 108 -5.16 -0.45 -0.37
N MET A 109 -4.00 -1.05 -0.10
CA MET A 109 -3.56 -2.28 -0.74
C MET A 109 -3.37 -3.35 0.32
N GLY A 110 -4.08 -4.47 0.18
CA GLY A 110 -4.04 -5.60 1.09
C GLY A 110 -4.15 -6.93 0.34
N ASP A 111 -3.79 -8.02 0.99
CA ASP A 111 -3.75 -9.35 0.39
C ASP A 111 -4.58 -10.42 1.10
N ASP A 112 -5.07 -10.17 2.31
CA ASP A 112 -5.75 -11.21 3.09
C ASP A 112 -7.07 -10.73 3.72
N LEU A 113 -7.79 -11.63 4.36
CA LEU A 113 -9.10 -11.42 4.97
C LEU A 113 -9.08 -10.29 6.02
N ALA A 114 -7.97 -10.12 6.73
CA ALA A 114 -7.78 -9.05 7.69
C ALA A 114 -7.85 -7.64 7.08
N ASP A 115 -7.64 -7.53 5.75
CA ASP A 115 -7.67 -6.28 5.00
C ASP A 115 -9.08 -5.91 4.52
N LEU A 116 -9.98 -6.88 4.41
CA LEU A 116 -11.33 -6.69 3.89
C LEU A 116 -12.07 -5.51 4.53
N PRO A 117 -12.02 -5.31 5.87
CA PRO A 117 -12.71 -4.19 6.49
C PRO A 117 -12.25 -2.82 5.98
N VAL A 118 -11.00 -2.69 5.54
CA VAL A 118 -10.46 -1.45 4.95
C VAL A 118 -10.75 -1.39 3.45
N LEU A 119 -10.51 -2.48 2.72
CA LEU A 119 -10.72 -2.55 1.27
C LEU A 119 -12.14 -2.16 0.84
N ILE A 120 -13.17 -2.55 1.62
CA ILE A 120 -14.57 -2.22 1.33
C ILE A 120 -14.95 -0.77 1.69
N ARG A 121 -14.10 -0.03 2.40
CA ARG A 121 -14.36 1.33 2.88
C ARG A 121 -13.54 2.39 2.16
N CYS A 122 -12.35 2.05 1.69
CA CYS A 122 -11.46 3.01 1.03
C CYS A 122 -11.96 3.40 -0.36
N GLY A 123 -11.54 4.57 -0.83
CA GLY A 123 -11.89 5.08 -2.16
C GLY A 123 -11.30 4.26 -3.29
N PHE A 124 -10.07 3.77 -3.11
CA PHE A 124 -9.38 2.93 -4.07
C PHE A 124 -8.79 1.69 -3.39
N ALA A 125 -9.35 0.52 -3.68
CA ALA A 125 -8.90 -0.77 -3.16
C ALA A 125 -7.99 -1.46 -4.18
N ALA A 126 -6.80 -1.86 -3.76
CA ALA A 126 -5.86 -2.63 -4.56
C ALA A 126 -5.48 -3.93 -3.86
N SER A 127 -5.10 -4.94 -4.64
CA SER A 127 -4.66 -6.23 -4.13
C SER A 127 -3.63 -6.89 -5.03
N VAL A 128 -3.14 -8.06 -4.63
CA VAL A 128 -2.17 -8.89 -5.35
C VAL A 128 -2.83 -10.13 -5.94
N PRO A 129 -2.24 -10.77 -6.98
CA PRO A 129 -2.85 -11.93 -7.64
C PRO A 129 -2.92 -13.17 -6.74
N SER A 130 -2.05 -13.28 -5.73
CA SER A 130 -2.03 -14.38 -4.75
C SER A 130 -3.09 -14.27 -3.65
N ALA A 131 -3.76 -13.12 -3.52
CA ALA A 131 -4.79 -12.92 -2.51
C ALA A 131 -5.99 -13.88 -2.70
N PRO A 132 -6.67 -14.29 -1.62
CA PRO A 132 -7.91 -15.06 -1.71
C PRO A 132 -8.94 -14.39 -2.62
N GLU A 133 -9.80 -15.21 -3.25
CA GLU A 133 -10.86 -14.70 -4.13
C GLU A 133 -11.75 -13.66 -3.45
N ALA A 134 -12.07 -13.88 -2.18
CA ALA A 134 -12.87 -12.95 -1.39
C ALA A 134 -12.24 -11.54 -1.29
N VAL A 135 -10.92 -11.43 -1.35
CA VAL A 135 -10.17 -10.17 -1.36
C VAL A 135 -10.12 -9.60 -2.77
N ARG A 136 -9.70 -10.41 -3.75
CA ARG A 136 -9.55 -9.95 -5.14
C ARG A 136 -10.85 -9.42 -5.75
N THR A 137 -11.99 -10.05 -5.44
CA THR A 137 -13.30 -9.63 -5.95
C THR A 137 -13.79 -8.30 -5.34
N ARG A 138 -13.18 -7.84 -4.26
CA ARG A 138 -13.48 -6.56 -3.61
C ARG A 138 -12.45 -5.47 -3.91
N ALA A 139 -11.35 -5.83 -4.54
CA ALA A 139 -10.37 -4.88 -5.04
C ALA A 139 -10.88 -4.22 -6.33
N HIS A 140 -10.63 -2.91 -6.47
CA HIS A 140 -10.87 -2.17 -7.71
C HIS A 140 -9.74 -2.43 -8.72
N TYR A 141 -8.57 -2.77 -8.23
CA TYR A 141 -7.38 -3.08 -9.02
C TYR A 141 -6.62 -4.25 -8.39
N VAL A 142 -6.36 -5.28 -9.19
CA VAL A 142 -5.47 -6.38 -8.80
C VAL A 142 -4.20 -6.24 -9.63
N ALA A 143 -3.06 -6.08 -8.96
CA ALA A 143 -1.76 -6.00 -9.63
C ALA A 143 -1.45 -7.28 -10.41
N ARG A 144 -0.62 -7.18 -11.43
CA ARG A 144 -0.10 -8.34 -12.17
C ARG A 144 1.11 -8.93 -11.47
N ALA A 145 1.93 -8.06 -10.87
CA ALA A 145 3.08 -8.47 -10.08
C ALA A 145 2.64 -9.04 -8.74
N ALA A 146 3.39 -9.99 -8.19
CA ALA A 146 3.17 -10.54 -6.87
C ALA A 146 3.62 -9.57 -5.77
N GLY A 147 3.10 -9.79 -4.55
CA GLY A 147 3.57 -9.07 -3.36
C GLY A 147 5.07 -9.25 -3.15
N GLY A 148 5.76 -8.17 -2.80
CA GLY A 148 7.21 -8.14 -2.68
C GLY A 148 7.98 -8.24 -4.01
N GLU A 149 7.29 -8.26 -5.14
CA GLU A 149 7.92 -8.38 -6.46
C GLU A 149 7.57 -7.24 -7.42
N GLY A 150 7.14 -6.11 -6.89
CA GLY A 150 6.81 -4.93 -7.68
C GLY A 150 5.31 -4.63 -7.74
N ALA A 151 4.46 -5.32 -6.99
CA ALA A 151 3.02 -5.07 -6.95
C ALA A 151 2.69 -3.67 -6.42
N ALA A 152 3.35 -3.23 -5.36
CA ALA A 152 3.18 -1.88 -4.84
C ALA A 152 3.70 -0.82 -5.83
N ARG A 153 4.81 -1.08 -6.53
CA ARG A 153 5.29 -0.22 -7.63
C ARG A 153 4.24 -0.07 -8.72
N GLU A 154 3.64 -1.15 -9.17
CA GLU A 154 2.60 -1.15 -10.21
C GLU A 154 1.39 -0.31 -9.77
N VAL A 155 0.94 -0.45 -8.53
CA VAL A 155 -0.17 0.33 -7.96
C VAL A 155 0.19 1.82 -7.87
N CYS A 156 1.41 2.15 -7.42
CA CYS A 156 1.87 3.54 -7.37
C CYS A 156 1.86 4.21 -8.76
N GLU A 157 2.39 3.53 -9.77
CA GLU A 157 2.37 4.02 -11.15
C GLU A 157 0.94 4.13 -11.71
N PHE A 158 0.07 3.19 -11.38
CA PHE A 158 -1.34 3.24 -11.78
C PHE A 158 -2.04 4.48 -11.22
N ILE A 159 -1.81 4.82 -9.95
CA ILE A 159 -2.34 6.03 -9.31
C ILE A 159 -1.80 7.28 -10.01
N LEU A 160 -0.49 7.40 -10.18
CA LEU A 160 0.14 8.55 -10.84
C LEU A 160 -0.34 8.70 -12.28
N LYS A 161 -0.48 7.61 -13.03
CA LYS A 161 -1.02 7.62 -14.39
C LYS A 161 -2.47 8.09 -14.41
N SER A 162 -3.29 7.64 -13.47
CA SER A 162 -4.70 8.04 -13.35
C SER A 162 -4.84 9.54 -13.04
N GLN A 163 -3.84 10.12 -12.35
CA GLN A 163 -3.75 11.53 -12.02
C GLN A 163 -3.00 12.38 -13.08
N ASN A 164 -2.60 11.77 -14.20
CA ASN A 164 -1.77 12.39 -15.25
C ASN A 164 -0.42 12.93 -14.74
N ALA A 165 0.12 12.36 -13.66
CA ALA A 165 1.36 12.78 -13.01
C ALA A 165 2.56 11.86 -13.34
N LEU A 166 2.34 10.67 -13.93
CA LEU A 166 3.41 9.66 -14.11
C LEU A 166 4.53 10.17 -15.03
N GLU A 167 4.20 10.80 -16.15
CA GLU A 167 5.19 11.32 -17.10
C GLU A 167 6.04 12.42 -16.48
N HIS A 168 5.41 13.30 -15.68
CA HIS A 168 6.14 14.32 -14.92
C HIS A 168 7.08 13.69 -13.88
N ALA A 169 6.60 12.68 -13.14
CA ALA A 169 7.38 11.96 -12.15
C ALA A 169 8.60 11.25 -12.77
N ILE A 170 8.47 10.71 -13.98
CA ILE A 170 9.56 10.07 -14.72
C ILE A 170 10.52 11.11 -15.29
N GLY A 171 9.99 12.25 -15.75
CA GLY A 171 10.79 13.32 -16.38
C GLY A 171 11.96 13.80 -15.53
N GLY A 172 11.82 13.82 -14.21
CA GLY A 172 12.89 14.15 -13.27
C GLY A 172 14.11 13.19 -13.31
N TYR A 173 13.96 12.01 -13.89
CA TYR A 173 15.04 11.02 -14.07
C TYR A 173 15.66 11.05 -15.48
N LEU A 174 15.14 11.90 -16.37
CA LEU A 174 15.63 12.04 -17.75
C LEU A 174 16.50 13.30 -17.94
N ALA A 175 16.63 14.10 -16.88
CA ALA A 175 17.38 15.37 -16.90
C ALA A 175 18.88 15.17 -16.57
#